data_02e5f1e91538c0af40268f65941d4628
#
_entry.id   02e5f1e91538c0af40268f65941d4628
#
_cell.length_a   1.000
_cell.length_b   1.000
_cell.length_c   1.000
_cell.angle_alpha   90.00
_cell.angle_beta   90.00
_cell.angle_gamma   90.00
#
_symmetry.space_group_name_H-M   'P 1'
#
loop_
_entity.id
_entity.type
_entity.pdbx_description
1 polymer ?
#
loop_
_entity_poly.entity_id
_entity_poly.type
_entity_poly.pdbx_seq_one_letter_code
_entity_poly.pdbx_strand_id
1 'polypeptide(L)'
;MICVTPQESCVRLIESGIEIVREQNGEAVVVTVIGNQYKNDIAALNCLYDTVEKNNLHMKMYFNNEPAITAAVVAKRIGAGAIVTGLPEDDGGRFIALLRDLLPDIPVTMIGTDKTRFRLLPASQTRAAERISVEHKSL
;
A
#
# COMPACT_ATOMS: atom_id res chain seq x y z
N MET A 1 -1.72 6.89 -0.70
CA MET A 1 -2.48 6.00 0.20
C MET A 1 -1.52 5.05 0.90
N ILE A 2 -1.57 4.98 2.22
CA ILE A 2 -0.73 4.10 3.03
C ILE A 2 -1.60 2.94 3.51
N CYS A 3 -1.29 1.73 3.07
CA CYS A 3 -2.04 0.52 3.41
C CYS A 3 -1.37 -0.20 4.57
N VAL A 4 -2.10 -0.41 5.65
CA VAL A 4 -1.60 -1.07 6.85
C VAL A 4 -2.53 -2.19 7.29
N THR A 5 -2.01 -3.14 8.03
CA THR A 5 -2.78 -4.14 8.75
C THR A 5 -2.77 -3.81 10.26
N PRO A 6 -3.73 -4.31 11.05
CA PRO A 6 -3.76 -4.01 12.49
C PRO A 6 -2.65 -4.77 13.25
N GLN A 7 -1.42 -4.33 13.06
CA GLN A 7 -0.21 -4.82 13.70
C GLN A 7 0.63 -3.64 14.18
N GLU A 8 1.22 -3.74 15.35
CA GLU A 8 2.06 -2.66 15.91
C GLU A 8 3.26 -2.33 15.02
N SER A 9 3.80 -3.32 14.31
CA SER A 9 4.88 -3.12 13.34
C SER A 9 4.52 -2.14 12.23
N CYS A 10 3.23 -1.92 11.99
CA CYS A 10 2.76 -0.98 10.97
C CYS A 10 2.87 0.49 11.38
N VAL A 11 3.15 0.80 12.64
CA VAL A 11 3.45 2.19 13.06
C VAL A 11 4.61 2.77 12.26
N ARG A 12 5.67 1.98 12.11
CA ARG A 12 6.84 2.36 11.31
C ARG A 12 6.49 2.55 9.84
N LEU A 13 5.60 1.72 9.32
CA LEU A 13 5.11 1.84 7.94
C LEU A 13 4.37 3.17 7.73
N ILE A 14 3.55 3.57 8.67
CA ILE A 14 2.85 4.86 8.62
C ILE A 14 3.87 6.01 8.63
N GLU A 15 4.85 5.99 9.52
CA GLU A 15 5.87 7.02 9.61
C GLU A 15 6.69 7.14 8.31
N SER A 16 7.13 6.02 7.76
CA SER A 16 7.86 6.00 6.48
C SER A 16 6.98 6.48 5.32
N GLY A 17 5.71 6.09 5.33
CA GLY A 17 4.76 6.54 4.31
C GLY A 17 4.53 8.04 4.34
N ILE A 18 4.46 8.64 5.53
CA ILE A 18 4.33 10.09 5.70
C ILE A 18 5.54 10.82 5.12
N GLU A 19 6.75 10.33 5.37
CA GLU A 19 7.97 10.90 4.78
C GLU A 19 7.93 10.89 3.26
N ILE A 20 7.54 9.77 2.66
CA ILE A 20 7.43 9.63 1.20
C ILE A 20 6.42 10.62 0.64
N VAL A 21 5.26 10.74 1.26
CA VAL A 21 4.20 11.64 0.81
C VAL A 21 4.65 13.10 0.91
N ARG A 22 5.35 13.47 1.97
CA ARG A 22 5.92 14.82 2.13
C ARG A 22 6.96 15.14 1.05
N GLU A 23 7.81 14.18 0.72
CA GLU A 23 8.79 14.33 -0.35
C GLU A 23 8.14 14.63 -1.71
N GLN A 24 6.92 14.13 -1.91
CA GLN A 24 6.15 14.31 -3.13
C GLN A 24 5.14 15.46 -3.06
N ASN A 25 5.14 16.23 -1.98
CA ASN A 25 4.17 17.32 -1.74
C ASN A 25 2.71 16.86 -1.81
N GLY A 26 2.45 15.63 -1.41
CA GLY A 26 1.12 15.03 -1.42
C GLY A 26 0.42 15.06 -0.07
N GLU A 27 -0.77 14.50 -0.05
CA GLU A 27 -1.54 14.25 1.16
C GLU A 27 -1.58 12.76 1.45
N ALA A 28 -1.40 12.39 2.72
CA ALA A 28 -1.43 10.99 3.15
C ALA A 28 -2.80 10.61 3.67
N VAL A 29 -3.31 9.46 3.21
CA VAL A 29 -4.49 8.81 3.77
C VAL A 29 -4.08 7.40 4.17
N VAL A 30 -4.33 7.02 5.42
CA VAL A 30 -4.04 5.69 5.93
C VAL A 30 -5.29 4.82 5.77
N VAL A 31 -5.12 3.65 5.20
CA VAL A 31 -6.21 2.69 4.96
C VAL A 31 -5.85 1.36 5.59
N THR A 32 -6.76 0.81 6.38
CA THR A 32 -6.66 -0.56 6.87
C THR A 32 -7.89 -1.35 6.46
N VAL A 33 -7.66 -2.56 5.96
CA VAL A 33 -8.73 -3.51 5.64
C VAL A 33 -8.61 -4.66 6.63
N ILE A 34 -9.64 -4.84 7.44
CA ILE A 34 -9.64 -5.82 8.52
C ILE A 34 -10.44 -7.04 8.08
N GLY A 35 -9.75 -8.15 7.89
CA GLY A 35 -10.36 -9.45 7.67
C GLY A 35 -10.67 -10.16 8.99
N ASN A 36 -11.28 -11.33 8.91
CA ASN A 36 -11.67 -12.12 10.07
C ASN A 36 -10.48 -12.45 11.00
N GLN A 37 -9.29 -12.61 10.43
CA GLN A 37 -8.08 -12.96 11.18
C GLN A 37 -7.60 -11.85 12.14
N TYR A 38 -8.03 -10.60 11.93
CA TYR A 38 -7.59 -9.46 12.74
C TYR A 38 -8.67 -8.91 13.68
N LYS A 39 -9.85 -9.52 13.74
CA LYS A 39 -10.99 -8.98 14.49
C LYS A 39 -10.74 -8.69 15.97
N ASN A 40 -9.80 -9.40 16.59
CA ASN A 40 -9.55 -9.30 18.03
C ASN A 40 -8.28 -8.51 18.39
N ASP A 41 -7.61 -7.90 17.40
CA ASP A 41 -6.37 -7.16 17.64
C ASP A 41 -6.63 -5.66 17.89
N ILE A 42 -7.39 -5.39 18.94
CA ILE A 42 -7.83 -4.03 19.29
C ILE A 42 -6.66 -3.17 19.76
N ALA A 43 -5.72 -3.75 20.51
CA ALA A 43 -4.55 -3.01 21.01
C ALA A 43 -3.68 -2.48 19.87
N ALA A 44 -3.39 -3.32 18.87
CA ALA A 44 -2.65 -2.92 17.70
C ALA A 44 -3.38 -1.85 16.89
N LEU A 45 -4.70 -1.99 16.73
CA LEU A 45 -5.53 -1.03 16.04
C LEU A 45 -5.52 0.34 16.71
N ASN A 46 -5.62 0.37 18.05
CA ASN A 46 -5.52 1.60 18.82
C ASN A 46 -4.15 2.27 18.66
N CYS A 47 -3.09 1.49 18.64
CA CYS A 47 -1.73 1.98 18.43
C CYS A 47 -1.58 2.65 17.06
N LEU A 48 -2.12 2.05 16.00
CA LEU A 48 -2.13 2.62 14.66
C LEU A 48 -2.95 3.91 14.61
N TYR A 49 -4.13 3.89 15.21
CA TYR A 49 -5.02 5.05 15.27
C TYR A 49 -4.35 6.23 15.97
N ASP A 50 -3.70 6.00 17.11
CA ASP A 50 -2.98 7.05 17.85
C ASP A 50 -1.85 7.65 17.00
N THR A 51 -1.14 6.82 16.26
CA THR A 51 -0.07 7.28 15.37
C THR A 51 -0.61 8.16 14.24
N VAL A 52 -1.73 7.76 13.66
CA VAL A 52 -2.40 8.52 12.59
C VAL A 52 -2.89 9.87 13.12
N GLU A 53 -3.55 9.88 14.27
CA GLU A 53 -4.07 11.09 14.91
C GLU A 53 -2.95 12.07 15.31
N LYS A 54 -1.87 11.54 15.86
CA LYS A 54 -0.68 12.30 16.27
C LYS A 54 -0.03 13.04 15.09
N ASN A 55 -0.17 12.51 13.88
CA ASN A 55 0.35 13.11 12.66
C ASN A 55 -0.69 13.93 11.89
N ASN A 56 -1.85 14.21 12.49
CA ASN A 56 -2.95 14.95 11.89
C ASN A 56 -3.46 14.34 10.58
N LEU A 57 -3.48 13.02 10.52
CA LEU A 57 -3.99 12.27 9.38
C LEU A 57 -5.32 11.61 9.70
N HIS A 58 -5.95 11.09 8.67
CA HIS A 58 -7.17 10.30 8.79
C HIS A 58 -6.88 8.84 8.47
N MET A 59 -7.48 7.94 9.23
CA MET A 59 -7.47 6.52 8.96
C MET A 59 -8.86 6.06 8.51
N LYS A 60 -8.92 5.43 7.36
CA LYS A 60 -10.12 4.78 6.85
C LYS A 60 -10.03 3.30 7.14
N MET A 61 -11.05 2.76 7.77
CA MET A 61 -11.10 1.38 8.23
C MET A 61 -12.24 0.65 7.53
N TYR A 62 -11.95 -0.50 6.95
CA TYR A 62 -12.92 -1.33 6.24
C TYR A 62 -12.86 -2.76 6.77
N PHE A 63 -14.01 -3.38 6.94
CA PHE A 63 -14.12 -4.78 7.34
C PHE A 63 -14.47 -5.62 6.12
N ASN A 64 -13.51 -6.37 5.61
CA ASN A 64 -13.68 -7.16 4.40
C ASN A 64 -12.58 -8.22 4.31
N ASN A 65 -12.91 -9.40 3.79
CA ASN A 65 -11.96 -10.47 3.60
C ASN A 65 -11.20 -10.42 2.27
N GLU A 66 -11.46 -9.38 1.45
CA GLU A 66 -10.80 -9.18 0.17
C GLU A 66 -9.98 -7.87 0.23
N PRO A 67 -8.79 -7.89 0.87
CA PRO A 67 -8.04 -6.67 1.14
C PRO A 67 -7.55 -5.95 -0.12
N ALA A 68 -7.09 -6.68 -1.12
CA ALA A 68 -6.56 -6.05 -2.34
C ALA A 68 -7.67 -5.37 -3.14
N ILE A 69 -8.80 -6.02 -3.30
CA ILE A 69 -9.96 -5.46 -4.01
C ILE A 69 -10.48 -4.22 -3.28
N THR A 70 -10.63 -4.32 -1.97
CA THR A 70 -11.10 -3.20 -1.13
C THR A 70 -10.14 -2.02 -1.22
N ALA A 71 -8.84 -2.26 -1.08
CA ALA A 71 -7.82 -1.22 -1.21
C ALA A 71 -7.84 -0.57 -2.59
N ALA A 72 -8.02 -1.34 -3.65
CA ALA A 72 -8.11 -0.83 -5.02
C ALA A 72 -9.32 0.07 -5.22
N VAL A 73 -10.48 -0.33 -4.71
CA VAL A 73 -11.70 0.49 -4.78
C VAL A 73 -11.51 1.81 -4.03
N VAL A 74 -10.93 1.76 -2.84
CA VAL A 74 -10.64 2.96 -2.04
C VAL A 74 -9.66 3.88 -2.77
N ALA A 75 -8.59 3.32 -3.32
CA ALA A 75 -7.58 4.08 -4.05
C ALA A 75 -8.18 4.85 -5.24
N LYS A 76 -9.06 4.20 -5.99
CA LYS A 76 -9.77 4.86 -7.11
C LYS A 76 -10.71 5.96 -6.60
N ARG A 77 -11.41 5.70 -5.50
CA ARG A 77 -12.37 6.65 -4.94
C ARG A 77 -11.71 7.92 -4.42
N ILE A 78 -10.55 7.81 -3.78
CA ILE A 78 -9.81 8.97 -3.25
C ILE A 78 -8.87 9.60 -4.29
N GLY A 79 -8.72 9.00 -5.47
CA GLY A 79 -7.80 9.48 -6.49
C GLY A 79 -6.33 9.32 -6.09
N ALA A 80 -5.97 8.21 -5.47
CA ALA A 80 -4.60 7.97 -5.01
C ALA A 80 -3.63 7.95 -6.19
N GLY A 81 -2.55 8.74 -6.08
CA GLY A 81 -1.48 8.77 -7.08
C GLY A 81 -0.32 7.82 -6.78
N ALA A 82 -0.25 7.28 -5.57
CA ALA A 82 0.77 6.35 -5.13
C ALA A 82 0.26 5.53 -3.95
N ILE A 83 0.81 4.33 -3.80
CA ILE A 83 0.50 3.43 -2.67
C ILE A 83 1.79 3.09 -1.94
N VAL A 84 1.73 3.14 -0.60
CA VAL A 84 2.80 2.68 0.28
C VAL A 84 2.25 1.54 1.12
N THR A 85 2.97 0.44 1.17
CA THR A 85 2.59 -0.75 1.94
C THR A 85 3.83 -1.46 2.49
N GLY A 86 3.65 -2.42 3.38
CA GLY A 86 4.75 -3.20 3.91
C GLY A 86 5.31 -4.18 2.88
N LEU A 87 6.59 -4.54 3.04
CA LEU A 87 7.19 -5.60 2.25
C LEU A 87 6.50 -6.92 2.61
N PRO A 88 6.00 -7.67 1.62
CA PRO A 88 5.30 -8.92 1.91
C PRO A 88 6.24 -9.96 2.52
N GLU A 89 5.71 -10.69 3.51
CA GLU A 89 6.32 -11.88 4.08
C GLU A 89 5.55 -13.10 3.55
N ASP A 90 6.25 -14.17 3.20
CA ASP A 90 5.67 -15.41 2.70
C ASP A 90 4.69 -15.17 1.52
N ASP A 91 3.41 -15.48 1.71
CA ASP A 91 2.37 -15.38 0.69
C ASP A 91 1.84 -13.96 0.46
N GLY A 92 2.35 -12.96 1.17
CA GLY A 92 1.92 -11.57 1.07
C GLY A 92 2.11 -10.93 -0.30
N GLY A 93 2.97 -11.52 -1.14
CA GLY A 93 3.17 -11.07 -2.51
C GLY A 93 1.90 -11.11 -3.36
N ARG A 94 0.94 -11.93 -3.00
CA ARG A 94 -0.35 -12.02 -3.68
C ARG A 94 -1.16 -10.73 -3.57
N PHE A 95 -1.15 -10.08 -2.41
CA PHE A 95 -1.79 -8.79 -2.21
C PHE A 95 -1.23 -7.74 -3.18
N ILE A 96 0.08 -7.64 -3.24
CA ILE A 96 0.78 -6.68 -4.12
C ILE A 96 0.48 -6.97 -5.59
N ALA A 97 0.57 -8.24 -5.99
CA ALA A 97 0.31 -8.64 -7.38
C ALA A 97 -1.11 -8.27 -7.81
N LEU A 98 -2.10 -8.60 -6.99
CA LEU A 98 -3.50 -8.32 -7.28
C LEU A 98 -3.77 -6.81 -7.27
N LEU A 99 -3.20 -6.08 -6.33
CA LEU A 99 -3.34 -4.63 -6.25
C LEU A 99 -2.79 -3.96 -7.52
N ARG A 100 -1.62 -4.40 -8.01
CA ARG A 100 -1.03 -3.87 -9.24
C ARG A 100 -1.84 -4.21 -10.49
N ASP A 101 -2.47 -5.38 -10.52
CA ASP A 101 -3.38 -5.74 -11.62
C ASP A 101 -4.61 -4.87 -11.64
N LEU A 102 -5.15 -4.53 -10.48
CA LEU A 102 -6.35 -3.69 -10.35
C LEU A 102 -6.05 -2.19 -10.52
N LEU A 103 -4.82 -1.77 -10.25
CA LEU A 103 -4.36 -0.39 -10.31
C LEU A 103 -3.08 -0.30 -11.17
N PRO A 104 -3.17 -0.59 -12.47
CA PRO A 104 -1.96 -0.72 -13.31
C PRO A 104 -1.18 0.57 -13.52
N ASP A 105 -1.78 1.72 -13.28
CA ASP A 105 -1.14 3.02 -13.50
C ASP A 105 -0.59 3.65 -12.22
N ILE A 106 -0.73 2.98 -11.07
CA ILE A 106 -0.31 3.52 -9.78
C ILE A 106 0.98 2.86 -9.32
N PRO A 107 2.04 3.64 -9.00
CA PRO A 107 3.25 3.09 -8.41
C PRO A 107 3.00 2.62 -6.98
N VAL A 108 3.68 1.54 -6.60
CA VAL A 108 3.62 0.96 -5.25
C VAL A 108 5.02 0.99 -4.65
N THR A 109 5.15 1.53 -3.44
CA THR A 109 6.38 1.45 -2.66
C THR A 109 6.17 0.51 -1.49
N MET A 110 7.04 -0.48 -1.37
CA MET A 110 7.06 -1.41 -0.26
C MET A 110 8.13 -0.99 0.74
N ILE A 111 7.80 -1.06 2.02
CA ILE A 111 8.73 -0.69 3.11
C ILE A 111 9.12 -1.95 3.88
N GLY A 112 10.41 -2.22 3.92
CA GLY A 112 10.96 -3.34 4.70
C GLY A 112 10.97 -3.05 6.20
N THR A 113 11.25 -4.07 6.99
CA THR A 113 11.33 -3.97 8.46
C THR A 113 12.46 -3.03 8.92
N ASP A 114 13.48 -2.88 8.10
CA ASP A 114 14.63 -1.96 8.31
C ASP A 114 14.40 -0.57 7.68
N LYS A 115 13.17 -0.26 7.28
CA LYS A 115 12.78 0.97 6.59
C LYS A 115 13.33 1.10 5.16
N THR A 116 13.90 0.05 4.60
CA THR A 116 14.32 0.03 3.19
C THR A 116 13.10 0.19 2.29
N ARG A 117 13.22 1.05 1.30
CA ARG A 117 12.15 1.33 0.33
C ARG A 117 12.37 0.55 -0.95
N PHE A 118 11.34 -0.15 -1.42
CA PHE A 118 11.35 -0.88 -2.69
C PHE A 118 10.25 -0.31 -3.57
N ARG A 119 10.63 0.52 -4.53
CA ARG A 119 9.66 1.16 -5.42
C ARG A 119 9.40 0.30 -6.65
N LEU A 120 8.13 -0.04 -6.85
CA LEU A 120 7.66 -0.71 -8.05
C LEU A 120 7.07 0.33 -9.00
N LEU A 121 7.55 0.36 -10.23
CA LEU A 121 6.96 1.18 -11.29
C LEU A 121 5.53 0.71 -11.56
N PRO A 122 4.66 1.60 -12.09
CA PRO A 122 3.32 1.18 -12.49
C PRO A 122 3.36 -0.03 -13.42
N ALA A 123 2.46 -1.00 -13.19
CA ALA A 123 2.42 -2.24 -13.97
C ALA A 123 2.26 -1.97 -15.47
N SER A 124 1.52 -0.92 -15.85
CA SER A 124 1.37 -0.51 -17.25
C SER A 124 2.69 -0.13 -17.91
N GLN A 125 3.59 0.55 -17.20
CA GLN A 125 4.91 0.91 -17.71
C GLN A 125 5.80 -0.30 -17.87
N THR A 126 5.76 -1.25 -16.93
CA THR A 126 6.52 -2.49 -16.99
C THR A 126 6.08 -3.33 -18.21
N ARG A 127 4.77 -3.46 -18.43
CA ARG A 127 4.20 -4.17 -19.59
C ARG A 127 4.59 -3.52 -20.91
N ALA A 128 4.59 -2.20 -20.98
CA ALA A 128 5.03 -1.47 -22.15
C ALA A 128 6.50 -1.70 -22.46
N ALA A 129 7.38 -1.68 -21.45
CA ALA A 129 8.79 -1.97 -21.58
C ALA A 129 9.06 -3.40 -22.06
N GLU A 130 8.30 -4.38 -21.54
CA GLU A 130 8.36 -5.78 -21.98
C GLU A 130 7.97 -5.93 -23.45
N ARG A 131 6.91 -5.26 -23.90
CA ARG A 131 6.49 -5.27 -25.31
C ARG A 131 7.57 -4.73 -26.22
N ILE A 132 8.16 -3.60 -25.90
CA ILE A 132 9.24 -2.99 -26.68
C ILE A 132 10.44 -3.96 -26.76
N SER A 133 10.79 -4.61 -25.67
CA SER A 133 11.88 -5.60 -25.62
C SER A 133 11.58 -6.80 -26.53
N VAL A 134 10.37 -7.30 -26.55
CA VAL A 134 9.94 -8.44 -27.42
C VAL A 134 9.98 -8.03 -28.89
N GLU A 135 9.47 -6.86 -29.24
CA GLU A 135 9.52 -6.34 -30.60
C GLU A 135 10.94 -6.19 -31.11
N HIS A 136 11.86 -5.72 -30.29
CA HIS A 136 13.29 -5.62 -30.63
C HIS A 136 13.93 -6.98 -30.88
N LYS A 137 13.53 -8.02 -30.15
CA LYS A 137 14.06 -9.38 -30.33
C LYS A 137 13.53 -10.06 -31.60
N SER A 138 12.40 -9.66 -32.12
CA SER A 138 11.81 -10.24 -33.33
C SER A 138 12.36 -9.62 -34.62
N LEU A 139 13.18 -8.62 -34.52
CA LEU A 139 13.89 -8.01 -35.64
C LEU A 139 15.30 -8.60 -35.80
#